data_405ee8768acfb5ef868f2e92935ebea8
#
_entry.id   405ee8768acfb5ef868f2e92935ebea8
#
_cell.length_a   1.000
_cell.length_b   1.000
_cell.length_c   1.000
_cell.angle_alpha   90.00
_cell.angle_beta   90.00
_cell.angle_gamma   90.00
#
_symmetry.space_group_name_H-M   'P 1'
#
loop_
_entity.id
_entity.type
_entity.pdbx_description
1 polymer ?
#
loop_
_entity_poly.entity_id
_entity_poly.type
_entity_poly.pdbx_seq_one_letter_code
_entity_poly.pdbx_strand_id
1 'polypeptide(L)'
;MVSAARRDFDAYLSTLYACRACPNVAGRPVTGAVHGARVMLVGQAPGPREEDARKPFAYTAGRRLFTWFDSLGVTEAQFRECVYIAAVIRCFPGRDAKAGGDRVPDAVEIAACGQHLDREIALLAPQLVLAVGTLASMQLLGIAQLKDAVGVLHHAQRAGRKFDVVVLPHPSGRSTWLNKKQNAALLEQSLRLIRTHPAWRGTFTPSPRTPRASGS
;
A
#
# COMPACT_ATOMS: atom_id res chain seq x y z
N MET A 1 -24.29 12.52 -12.07
CA MET A 1 -23.83 11.46 -13.00
C MET A 1 -22.44 10.98 -12.55
N VAL A 2 -22.20 9.67 -12.50
CA VAL A 2 -20.87 9.09 -12.19
C VAL A 2 -19.90 9.38 -13.34
N SER A 3 -18.68 9.88 -13.04
CA SER A 3 -17.67 10.18 -14.07
C SER A 3 -17.20 8.91 -14.81
N ALA A 4 -16.67 9.07 -16.03
CA ALA A 4 -16.10 7.95 -16.79
C ALA A 4 -14.98 7.27 -15.99
N ALA A 5 -14.06 8.04 -15.40
CA ALA A 5 -12.97 7.51 -14.56
C ALA A 5 -13.45 6.68 -13.37
N ARG A 6 -14.57 7.07 -12.77
CA ARG A 6 -15.17 6.28 -11.67
C ARG A 6 -15.75 4.97 -12.18
N ARG A 7 -16.43 4.98 -13.35
CA ARG A 7 -16.94 3.75 -13.95
C ARG A 7 -15.82 2.77 -14.32
N ASP A 8 -14.73 3.28 -14.90
CA ASP A 8 -13.58 2.45 -15.27
C ASP A 8 -12.92 1.82 -14.03
N PHE A 9 -12.84 2.58 -12.94
CA PHE A 9 -12.32 2.09 -11.67
C PHE A 9 -13.22 1.00 -11.06
N ASP A 10 -14.55 1.21 -11.03
CA ASP A 10 -15.51 0.25 -10.48
C ASP A 10 -15.55 -1.04 -11.34
N ALA A 11 -15.46 -0.93 -12.68
CA ALA A 11 -15.35 -2.07 -13.59
C ALA A 11 -14.05 -2.86 -13.35
N TYR A 12 -12.94 -2.16 -13.13
CA TYR A 12 -11.67 -2.80 -12.77
C TYR A 12 -11.77 -3.56 -11.44
N LEU A 13 -12.37 -2.98 -10.40
CA LEU A 13 -12.55 -3.65 -9.11
C LEU A 13 -13.37 -4.95 -9.26
N SER A 14 -14.40 -4.94 -10.10
CA SER A 14 -15.18 -6.14 -10.39
C SER A 14 -14.30 -7.24 -11.02
N THR A 15 -13.42 -6.86 -11.96
CA THR A 15 -12.45 -7.79 -12.58
C THR A 15 -11.44 -8.31 -11.53
N LEU A 16 -10.92 -7.43 -10.67
CA LEU A 16 -9.99 -7.82 -9.61
C LEU A 16 -10.62 -8.83 -8.67
N TYR A 17 -11.82 -8.57 -8.14
CA TYR A 17 -12.47 -9.47 -7.17
C TYR A 17 -12.90 -10.81 -7.80
N ALA A 18 -13.11 -10.85 -9.11
CA ALA A 18 -13.38 -12.08 -9.85
C ALA A 18 -12.10 -12.88 -10.21
N CYS A 19 -10.90 -12.31 -10.02
CA CYS A 19 -9.64 -12.94 -10.43
C CYS A 19 -9.41 -14.30 -9.75
N ARG A 20 -8.94 -15.28 -10.53
CA ARG A 20 -8.59 -16.64 -10.11
C ARG A 20 -7.34 -17.14 -10.85
N ALA A 21 -6.43 -16.24 -11.23
CA ALA A 21 -5.29 -16.56 -12.09
C ALA A 21 -4.18 -17.38 -11.39
N CYS A 22 -4.13 -17.36 -10.05
CA CYS A 22 -3.07 -18.02 -9.29
C CYS A 22 -3.60 -19.32 -8.66
N PRO A 23 -3.10 -20.51 -9.05
CA PRO A 23 -3.62 -21.80 -8.56
C PRO A 23 -3.25 -22.12 -7.11
N ASN A 24 -2.12 -21.56 -6.62
CA ASN A 24 -1.54 -21.93 -5.32
C ASN A 24 -1.85 -20.90 -4.20
N VAL A 25 -2.68 -19.89 -4.47
CA VAL A 25 -3.11 -18.93 -3.45
C VAL A 25 -4.40 -19.38 -2.79
N ALA A 26 -4.55 -19.03 -1.53
CA ALA A 26 -5.79 -19.23 -0.79
C ALA A 26 -6.66 -17.97 -0.82
N GLY A 27 -7.97 -18.16 -0.91
CA GLY A 27 -8.95 -17.10 -0.78
C GLY A 27 -9.09 -16.19 -2.00
N ARG A 28 -9.71 -15.04 -1.77
CA ARG A 28 -10.07 -14.06 -2.79
C ARG A 28 -9.20 -12.80 -2.70
N PRO A 29 -9.13 -12.00 -3.79
CA PRO A 29 -8.41 -10.75 -3.76
C PRO A 29 -8.91 -9.79 -2.68
N VAL A 30 -7.97 -9.17 -1.97
CA VAL A 30 -8.22 -8.17 -0.94
C VAL A 30 -7.50 -6.88 -1.31
N THR A 31 -8.22 -5.77 -1.29
CA THR A 31 -7.66 -4.43 -1.48
C THR A 31 -8.49 -3.40 -0.69
N GLY A 32 -7.86 -2.29 -0.29
CA GLY A 32 -8.54 -1.14 0.29
C GLY A 32 -8.79 -0.11 -0.81
N ALA A 33 -9.92 -0.25 -1.53
CA ALA A 33 -10.21 0.52 -2.73
C ALA A 33 -10.67 1.94 -2.40
N VAL A 34 -9.91 2.94 -2.87
CA VAL A 34 -10.25 4.37 -2.78
C VAL A 34 -10.08 4.99 -4.16
N HIS A 35 -11.19 5.43 -4.77
CA HIS A 35 -11.17 6.08 -6.08
C HIS A 35 -10.48 7.44 -6.00
N GLY A 36 -9.58 7.72 -6.94
CA GLY A 36 -8.88 9.00 -7.02
C GLY A 36 -7.84 9.23 -5.91
N ALA A 37 -7.43 8.18 -5.20
CA ALA A 37 -6.40 8.27 -4.18
C ALA A 37 -5.07 8.77 -4.75
N ARG A 38 -4.53 9.84 -4.18
CA ARG A 38 -3.24 10.42 -4.55
C ARG A 38 -2.07 9.71 -3.86
N VAL A 39 -2.37 9.01 -2.78
CA VAL A 39 -1.43 8.18 -2.01
C VAL A 39 -1.86 6.72 -2.13
N MET A 40 -0.91 5.85 -2.43
CA MET A 40 -1.11 4.41 -2.51
C MET A 40 -0.16 3.71 -1.55
N LEU A 41 -0.62 2.65 -0.89
CA LEU A 41 0.23 1.76 -0.11
C LEU A 41 0.30 0.40 -0.80
N VAL A 42 1.50 -0.16 -0.92
CA VAL A 42 1.73 -1.48 -1.51
C VAL A 42 2.44 -2.37 -0.49
N GLY A 43 1.75 -3.39 0.01
CA GLY A 43 2.31 -4.44 0.86
C GLY A 43 2.81 -5.65 0.06
N GLN A 44 3.14 -6.75 0.75
CA GLN A 44 3.55 -8.00 0.11
C GLN A 44 2.34 -8.79 -0.39
N ALA A 45 1.45 -9.18 0.51
CA ALA A 45 0.27 -10.00 0.28
C ALA A 45 -0.69 -9.87 1.48
N PRO A 46 -1.99 -10.17 1.31
CA PRO A 46 -2.91 -10.33 2.43
C PRO A 46 -2.49 -11.48 3.36
N GLY A 47 -2.79 -11.35 4.65
CA GLY A 47 -2.69 -12.45 5.60
C GLY A 47 -3.91 -13.37 5.57
N PRO A 48 -3.88 -14.50 6.33
CA PRO A 48 -4.88 -15.56 6.24
C PRO A 48 -6.31 -15.18 6.69
N ARG A 49 -6.46 -14.06 7.37
CA ARG A 49 -7.76 -13.58 7.89
C ARG A 49 -8.22 -12.28 7.24
N GLU A 50 -7.45 -11.73 6.32
CA GLU A 50 -7.79 -10.43 5.72
C GLU A 50 -8.88 -10.55 4.66
N GLU A 51 -9.07 -11.74 4.08
CA GLU A 51 -10.22 -12.03 3.23
C GLU A 51 -11.54 -11.92 3.98
N ASP A 52 -11.65 -12.58 5.14
CA ASP A 52 -12.86 -12.54 5.97
C ASP A 52 -13.21 -11.11 6.39
N ALA A 53 -12.17 -10.36 6.78
CA ALA A 53 -12.30 -8.95 7.13
C ALA A 53 -12.56 -8.05 5.91
N ARG A 54 -12.33 -8.51 4.68
CA ARG A 54 -12.31 -7.72 3.44
C ARG A 54 -11.49 -6.43 3.56
N LYS A 55 -10.41 -6.50 4.32
CA LYS A 55 -9.68 -5.32 4.76
C LYS A 55 -8.19 -5.64 4.86
N PRO A 56 -7.33 -5.05 4.00
CA PRO A 56 -5.90 -5.25 4.11
C PRO A 56 -5.36 -4.64 5.41
N PHE A 57 -4.35 -5.25 5.97
CA PHE A 57 -3.77 -4.84 7.26
C PHE A 57 -4.80 -4.78 8.42
N ALA A 58 -5.72 -5.75 8.48
CA ALA A 58 -6.78 -5.77 9.51
C ALA A 58 -6.30 -6.27 10.88
N TYR A 59 -5.11 -6.88 10.99
CA TYR A 59 -4.64 -7.57 12.19
C TYR A 59 -3.33 -6.97 12.74
N THR A 60 -2.51 -7.79 13.40
CA THR A 60 -1.36 -7.37 14.20
C THR A 60 -0.35 -6.50 13.42
N ALA A 61 -0.05 -6.86 12.17
CA ALA A 61 0.82 -6.05 11.31
C ALA A 61 0.21 -4.67 11.04
N GLY A 62 -1.11 -4.64 10.79
CA GLY A 62 -1.84 -3.40 10.59
C GLY A 62 -1.82 -2.49 11.81
N ARG A 63 -2.09 -3.02 13.01
CA ARG A 63 -2.02 -2.20 14.24
C ARG A 63 -0.70 -1.46 14.37
N ARG A 64 0.42 -2.15 14.12
CA ARG A 64 1.75 -1.52 14.16
C ARG A 64 1.96 -0.51 13.03
N LEU A 65 1.49 -0.83 11.82
CA LEU A 65 1.57 0.09 10.68
C LEU A 65 0.81 1.39 10.95
N PHE A 66 -0.42 1.29 11.46
CA PHE A 66 -1.25 2.46 11.75
C PHE A 66 -0.73 3.27 12.94
N THR A 67 -0.04 2.68 13.92
CA THR A 67 0.67 3.43 14.96
C THR A 67 1.73 4.38 14.35
N TRP A 68 2.39 3.98 13.27
CA TRP A 68 3.33 4.88 12.58
C TRP A 68 2.62 6.06 11.93
N PHE A 69 1.45 5.85 11.31
CA PHE A 69 0.69 6.95 10.70
C PHE A 69 0.00 7.83 11.74
N ASP A 70 -0.43 7.25 12.86
CA ASP A 70 -0.96 8.01 14.01
C ASP A 70 0.08 8.99 14.56
N SER A 71 1.36 8.63 14.58
CA SER A 71 2.46 9.56 14.92
C SER A 71 2.62 10.73 13.93
N LEU A 72 2.03 10.61 12.74
CA LEU A 72 1.95 11.69 11.75
C LEU A 72 0.63 12.47 11.83
N GLY A 73 -0.24 12.17 12.81
CA GLY A 73 -1.55 12.80 12.99
C GLY A 73 -2.65 12.23 12.09
N VAL A 74 -2.48 11.01 11.55
CA VAL A 74 -3.45 10.35 10.66
C VAL A 74 -3.94 9.05 11.27
N THR A 75 -5.19 9.02 11.71
CA THR A 75 -5.83 7.82 12.26
C THR A 75 -6.02 6.72 11.21
N GLU A 76 -6.17 5.47 11.65
CA GLU A 76 -6.46 4.35 10.75
C GLU A 76 -7.70 4.62 9.88
N ALA A 77 -8.75 5.19 10.45
CA ALA A 77 -9.98 5.52 9.71
C ALA A 77 -9.71 6.50 8.57
N GLN A 78 -9.07 7.64 8.87
CA GLN A 78 -8.69 8.64 7.87
C GLN A 78 -7.78 8.06 6.78
N PHE A 79 -6.79 7.24 7.19
CA PHE A 79 -5.90 6.59 6.23
C PHE A 79 -6.67 5.71 5.25
N ARG A 80 -7.59 4.89 5.74
CA ARG A 80 -8.38 3.97 4.92
C ARG A 80 -9.40 4.66 4.01
N GLU A 81 -9.87 5.84 4.37
CA GLU A 81 -10.76 6.66 3.55
C GLU A 81 -10.04 7.35 2.39
N CYS A 82 -8.74 7.63 2.54
CA CYS A 82 -8.01 8.48 1.60
C CYS A 82 -6.91 7.75 0.80
N VAL A 83 -6.41 6.61 1.29
CA VAL A 83 -5.28 5.88 0.70
C VAL A 83 -5.75 4.57 0.07
N TYR A 84 -5.35 4.34 -1.19
CA TYR A 84 -5.55 3.05 -1.83
C TYR A 84 -4.56 2.04 -1.27
N ILE A 85 -5.06 0.94 -0.68
CA ILE A 85 -4.21 -0.08 -0.07
C ILE A 85 -4.18 -1.33 -0.94
N ALA A 86 -3.01 -1.62 -1.51
CA ALA A 86 -2.73 -2.74 -2.37
C ALA A 86 -1.63 -3.65 -1.79
N ALA A 87 -1.27 -4.68 -2.53
CA ALA A 87 -0.13 -5.53 -2.26
C ALA A 87 0.49 -6.04 -3.57
N VAL A 88 1.69 -6.62 -3.57
CA VAL A 88 2.31 -7.23 -4.75
C VAL A 88 1.43 -8.34 -5.31
N ILE A 89 0.88 -9.21 -4.45
CA ILE A 89 -0.22 -10.10 -4.81
C ILE A 89 -1.47 -9.81 -3.97
N ARG A 90 -2.64 -10.05 -4.52
CA ARG A 90 -3.93 -9.66 -3.92
C ARG A 90 -4.57 -10.74 -3.06
N CYS A 91 -4.09 -11.98 -3.13
CA CYS A 91 -4.62 -13.12 -2.39
C CYS A 91 -3.60 -13.59 -1.34
N PHE A 92 -4.07 -14.30 -0.32
CA PHE A 92 -3.18 -14.93 0.66
C PHE A 92 -2.36 -16.04 -0.02
N PRO A 93 -1.02 -15.99 0.02
CA PRO A 93 -0.18 -16.97 -0.68
C PRO A 93 -0.16 -18.36 -0.03
N GLY A 94 -0.74 -18.52 1.15
CA GLY A 94 -0.64 -19.72 1.95
C GLY A 94 0.45 -19.62 3.02
N ARG A 95 0.58 -20.70 3.81
CA ARG A 95 1.58 -20.80 4.87
C ARG A 95 2.85 -21.49 4.38
N ASP A 96 3.98 -21.07 4.89
CA ASP A 96 5.24 -21.79 4.73
C ASP A 96 5.27 -22.92 5.77
N ALA A 97 5.25 -24.15 5.29
CA ALA A 97 5.24 -25.36 6.13
C ALA A 97 6.53 -25.51 6.96
N LYS A 98 7.65 -24.97 6.49
CA LYS A 98 8.98 -25.09 7.13
C LYS A 98 9.24 -23.91 8.07
N ALA A 99 9.00 -22.69 7.62
CA ALA A 99 9.30 -21.48 8.39
C ALA A 99 8.16 -21.06 9.34
N GLY A 100 6.97 -21.68 9.24
CA GLY A 100 5.85 -21.46 10.15
C GLY A 100 5.24 -20.06 10.09
N GLY A 101 5.31 -19.40 8.93
CA GLY A 101 4.72 -18.08 8.67
C GLY A 101 3.95 -18.06 7.37
N ASP A 102 3.59 -16.86 6.92
CA ASP A 102 3.01 -16.69 5.61
C ASP A 102 4.11 -16.87 4.56
N ARG A 103 3.81 -17.61 3.50
CA ARG A 103 4.72 -17.87 2.39
C ARG A 103 4.99 -16.57 1.62
N VAL A 104 6.21 -16.39 1.18
CA VAL A 104 6.50 -15.35 0.19
C VAL A 104 5.93 -15.79 -1.16
N PRO A 105 5.22 -14.92 -1.89
CA PRO A 105 4.73 -15.24 -3.22
C PRO A 105 5.87 -15.67 -4.15
N ASP A 106 5.61 -16.63 -5.01
CA ASP A 106 6.57 -17.07 -6.02
C ASP A 106 6.58 -16.12 -7.27
N ALA A 107 7.54 -16.34 -8.16
CA ALA A 107 7.71 -15.50 -9.34
C ALA A 107 6.50 -15.57 -10.30
N VAL A 108 5.83 -16.72 -10.39
CA VAL A 108 4.65 -16.91 -11.25
C VAL A 108 3.47 -16.14 -10.70
N GLU A 109 3.23 -16.19 -9.41
CA GLU A 109 2.18 -15.44 -8.72
C GLU A 109 2.41 -13.93 -8.81
N ILE A 110 3.66 -13.49 -8.63
CA ILE A 110 4.05 -12.08 -8.75
C ILE A 110 3.81 -11.59 -10.17
N ALA A 111 4.23 -12.35 -11.18
CA ALA A 111 4.02 -11.99 -12.59
C ALA A 111 2.53 -11.95 -12.95
N ALA A 112 1.75 -12.96 -12.57
CA ALA A 112 0.32 -13.02 -12.83
C ALA A 112 -0.46 -11.88 -12.15
N CYS A 113 -0.08 -11.50 -10.93
CA CYS A 113 -0.74 -10.42 -10.19
C CYS A 113 -0.22 -9.03 -10.52
N GLY A 114 0.96 -8.93 -11.15
CA GLY A 114 1.61 -7.66 -11.51
C GLY A 114 0.76 -6.77 -12.40
N GLN A 115 -0.05 -7.37 -13.31
CA GLN A 115 -1.00 -6.66 -14.16
C GLN A 115 -2.05 -5.86 -13.37
N HIS A 116 -2.45 -6.35 -12.19
CA HIS A 116 -3.37 -5.61 -11.33
C HIS A 116 -2.70 -4.36 -10.74
N LEU A 117 -1.45 -4.49 -10.30
CA LEU A 117 -0.69 -3.33 -9.80
C LEU A 117 -0.48 -2.28 -10.91
N ASP A 118 -0.19 -2.73 -12.14
CA ASP A 118 -0.07 -1.84 -13.30
C ASP A 118 -1.38 -1.11 -13.59
N ARG A 119 -2.49 -1.83 -13.59
CA ARG A 119 -3.80 -1.24 -13.86
C ARG A 119 -4.23 -0.24 -12.79
N GLU A 120 -3.97 -0.53 -11.52
CA GLU A 120 -4.23 0.39 -10.40
C GLU A 120 -3.40 1.66 -10.51
N ILE A 121 -2.10 1.54 -10.77
CA ILE A 121 -1.23 2.71 -10.96
C ILE A 121 -1.69 3.54 -12.16
N ALA A 122 -2.07 2.90 -13.27
CA ALA A 122 -2.58 3.61 -14.45
C ALA A 122 -3.87 4.38 -14.16
N LEU A 123 -4.83 3.76 -13.44
CA LEU A 123 -6.13 4.33 -13.13
C LEU A 123 -6.05 5.44 -12.06
N LEU A 124 -5.25 5.23 -11.02
CA LEU A 124 -5.16 6.15 -9.88
C LEU A 124 -4.18 7.30 -10.14
N ALA A 125 -3.14 7.07 -10.96
CA ALA A 125 -2.02 8.00 -11.15
C ALA A 125 -1.50 8.55 -9.80
N PRO A 126 -1.09 7.67 -8.85
CA PRO A 126 -0.69 8.10 -7.53
C PRO A 126 0.53 9.04 -7.61
N GLN A 127 0.61 10.00 -6.71
CA GLN A 127 1.76 10.89 -6.59
C GLN A 127 2.78 10.36 -5.58
N LEU A 128 2.32 9.61 -4.58
CA LEU A 128 3.15 8.97 -3.55
C LEU A 128 2.74 7.51 -3.38
N VAL A 129 3.71 6.61 -3.42
CA VAL A 129 3.53 5.19 -3.10
C VAL A 129 4.34 4.83 -1.85
N LEU A 130 3.67 4.26 -0.85
CA LEU A 130 4.29 3.73 0.36
C LEU A 130 4.55 2.24 0.16
N ALA A 131 5.80 1.86 -0.09
CA ALA A 131 6.21 0.46 -0.29
C ALA A 131 6.53 -0.20 1.05
N VAL A 132 5.76 -1.20 1.46
CA VAL A 132 5.90 -1.86 2.77
C VAL A 132 6.59 -3.22 2.64
N GLY A 133 7.83 -3.28 3.12
CA GLY A 133 8.65 -4.51 3.12
C GLY A 133 9.48 -4.72 1.86
N THR A 134 10.35 -5.74 1.92
CA THR A 134 11.35 -6.03 0.89
C THR A 134 10.72 -6.32 -0.47
N LEU A 135 9.64 -7.12 -0.52
CA LEU A 135 9.04 -7.51 -1.79
C LEU A 135 8.44 -6.30 -2.53
N ALA A 136 7.74 -5.42 -1.83
CA ALA A 136 7.19 -4.20 -2.41
C ALA A 136 8.30 -3.26 -2.91
N SER A 137 9.39 -3.09 -2.13
CA SER A 137 10.58 -2.34 -2.53
C SER A 137 11.21 -2.91 -3.81
N MET A 138 11.38 -4.23 -3.87
CA MET A 138 11.95 -4.90 -5.04
C MET A 138 11.07 -4.74 -6.29
N GLN A 139 9.75 -4.87 -6.15
CA GLN A 139 8.81 -4.80 -7.28
C GLN A 139 8.62 -3.37 -7.83
N LEU A 140 8.80 -2.35 -6.99
CA LEU A 140 8.60 -0.95 -7.39
C LEU A 140 9.91 -0.26 -7.77
N LEU A 141 11.04 -0.65 -7.17
CA LEU A 141 12.32 0.06 -7.27
C LEU A 141 13.49 -0.83 -7.71
N GLY A 142 13.34 -2.16 -7.72
CA GLY A 142 14.46 -3.08 -7.92
C GLY A 142 15.42 -3.19 -6.72
N ILE A 143 15.06 -2.62 -5.55
CA ILE A 143 15.93 -2.60 -4.37
C ILE A 143 15.54 -3.72 -3.41
N ALA A 144 16.43 -4.69 -3.25
CA ALA A 144 16.22 -5.86 -2.38
C ALA A 144 16.62 -5.65 -0.92
N GLN A 145 17.51 -4.71 -0.63
CA GLN A 145 18.02 -4.46 0.72
C GLN A 145 17.29 -3.29 1.36
N LEU A 146 16.49 -3.53 2.40
CA LEU A 146 15.74 -2.47 3.10
C LEU A 146 16.62 -1.34 3.63
N LYS A 147 17.85 -1.64 4.05
CA LYS A 147 18.80 -0.62 4.54
C LYS A 147 19.18 0.43 3.47
N ASP A 148 19.08 0.05 2.19
CA ASP A 148 19.41 0.92 1.05
C ASP A 148 18.17 1.66 0.51
N ALA A 149 16.97 1.26 0.96
CA ALA A 149 15.71 1.79 0.48
C ALA A 149 14.97 2.66 1.51
N VAL A 150 15.03 2.29 2.81
CA VAL A 150 14.32 3.00 3.88
C VAL A 150 15.06 4.28 4.24
N GLY A 151 14.32 5.37 4.48
CA GLY A 151 14.87 6.67 4.84
C GLY A 151 15.23 7.56 3.62
N VAL A 152 14.92 7.09 2.41
CA VAL A 152 15.19 7.81 1.15
C VAL A 152 13.88 8.05 0.41
N LEU A 153 13.75 9.21 -0.26
CA LEU A 153 12.72 9.46 -1.24
C LEU A 153 13.21 8.96 -2.62
N HIS A 154 12.52 7.98 -3.16
CA HIS A 154 12.82 7.42 -4.48
C HIS A 154 11.84 7.93 -5.52
N HIS A 155 12.24 7.90 -6.79
CA HIS A 155 11.41 8.21 -7.94
C HIS A 155 11.25 6.95 -8.80
N ALA A 156 10.03 6.62 -9.17
CA ALA A 156 9.73 5.45 -9.98
C ALA A 156 8.83 5.79 -11.17
N GLN A 157 8.88 4.91 -12.17
CA GLN A 157 7.97 4.96 -13.30
C GLN A 157 7.42 3.56 -13.56
N ARG A 158 6.08 3.42 -13.63
CA ARG A 158 5.41 2.17 -13.93
C ARG A 158 4.07 2.45 -14.60
N ALA A 159 3.66 1.59 -15.54
CA ALA A 159 2.38 1.74 -16.26
C ALA A 159 2.15 3.14 -16.85
N GLY A 160 3.20 3.77 -17.37
CA GLY A 160 3.17 5.12 -17.94
C GLY A 160 3.04 6.26 -16.94
N ARG A 161 3.09 5.99 -15.63
CA ARG A 161 3.00 6.99 -14.56
C ARG A 161 4.32 7.16 -13.83
N LYS A 162 4.65 8.41 -13.49
CA LYS A 162 5.77 8.75 -12.60
C LYS A 162 5.21 9.07 -11.22
N PHE A 163 5.87 8.59 -10.17
CA PHE A 163 5.47 8.80 -8.79
C PHE A 163 6.66 8.69 -7.85
N ASP A 164 6.51 9.26 -6.69
CA ASP A 164 7.49 9.16 -5.62
C ASP A 164 7.22 7.91 -4.77
N VAL A 165 8.29 7.30 -4.24
CA VAL A 165 8.20 6.11 -3.39
C VAL A 165 8.95 6.33 -2.09
N VAL A 166 8.27 6.06 -0.97
CA VAL A 166 8.89 5.95 0.35
C VAL A 166 8.75 4.52 0.84
N VAL A 167 9.88 3.90 1.18
CA VAL A 167 9.91 2.52 1.66
C VAL A 167 9.79 2.49 3.19
N LEU A 168 8.93 1.60 3.68
CA LEU A 168 8.74 1.29 5.09
C LEU A 168 9.13 -0.18 5.33
N PRO A 169 9.73 -0.52 6.49
CA PRO A 169 9.97 -1.92 6.84
C PRO A 169 8.65 -2.66 7.05
N HIS A 170 8.68 -4.00 6.99
CA HIS A 170 7.48 -4.78 7.25
C HIS A 170 7.06 -4.67 8.72
N PRO A 171 5.80 -4.33 9.03
CA PRO A 171 5.36 -4.03 10.39
C PRO A 171 5.05 -5.26 11.25
N SER A 172 5.29 -6.48 10.76
CA SER A 172 5.05 -7.70 11.54
C SER A 172 6.00 -7.81 12.75
N GLY A 173 5.51 -8.41 13.84
CA GLY A 173 6.31 -8.70 15.02
C GLY A 173 7.45 -9.71 14.77
N ARG A 174 7.42 -10.44 13.66
CA ARG A 174 8.49 -11.36 13.24
C ARG A 174 9.67 -10.64 12.58
N SER A 175 9.50 -9.38 12.15
CA SER A 175 10.59 -8.59 11.58
C SER A 175 11.51 -8.09 12.69
N THR A 176 12.74 -8.59 12.69
CA THR A 176 13.81 -8.14 13.62
C THR A 176 14.52 -6.88 13.12
N TRP A 177 14.15 -6.37 11.94
CA TRP A 177 14.85 -5.27 11.28
C TRP A 177 14.89 -4.01 12.15
N LEU A 178 13.79 -3.68 12.84
CA LEU A 178 13.69 -2.52 13.72
C LEU A 178 14.42 -2.68 15.08
N ASN A 179 14.95 -3.86 15.40
CA ASN A 179 15.68 -4.06 16.64
C ASN A 179 17.06 -3.35 16.65
N LYS A 180 17.56 -2.97 15.47
CA LYS A 180 18.80 -2.20 15.34
C LYS A 180 18.48 -0.70 15.42
N LYS A 181 19.15 0.05 16.30
CA LYS A 181 18.95 1.50 16.48
C LYS A 181 19.06 2.30 15.18
N GLN A 182 20.03 1.97 14.33
CA GLN A 182 20.20 2.60 13.02
C GLN A 182 18.99 2.42 12.11
N ASN A 183 18.34 1.26 12.16
CA ASN A 183 17.16 0.98 11.34
C ASN A 183 15.91 1.70 11.87
N ALA A 184 15.81 1.89 13.18
CA ALA A 184 14.75 2.73 13.76
C ALA A 184 14.87 4.18 13.29
N ALA A 185 16.10 4.73 13.25
CA ALA A 185 16.36 6.08 12.72
C ALA A 185 15.97 6.21 11.22
N LEU A 186 16.23 5.18 10.42
CA LEU A 186 15.81 5.14 9.02
C LEU A 186 14.27 5.15 8.88
N LEU A 187 13.55 4.41 9.73
CA LEU A 187 12.08 4.47 9.76
C LEU A 187 11.58 5.87 10.09
N GLU A 188 12.15 6.51 11.12
CA GLU A 188 11.80 7.89 11.47
C GLU A 188 12.04 8.86 10.31
N GLN A 189 13.13 8.66 9.56
CA GLN A 189 13.40 9.46 8.37
C GLN A 189 12.37 9.22 7.27
N SER A 190 11.96 7.97 7.00
CA SER A 190 10.86 7.66 6.08
C SER A 190 9.57 8.35 6.51
N LEU A 191 9.21 8.32 7.80
CA LEU A 191 8.01 8.97 8.32
C LEU A 191 8.09 10.50 8.17
N ARG A 192 9.25 11.12 8.35
CA ARG A 192 9.45 12.55 8.06
C ARG A 192 9.25 12.88 6.58
N LEU A 193 9.79 12.05 5.67
CA LEU A 193 9.59 12.20 4.22
C LEU A 193 8.11 12.13 3.85
N ILE A 194 7.38 11.14 4.39
CA ILE A 194 5.94 11.00 4.18
C ILE A 194 5.20 12.25 4.65
N ARG A 195 5.43 12.70 5.89
CA ARG A 195 4.76 13.85 6.49
C ARG A 195 4.94 15.13 5.68
N THR A 196 6.12 15.35 5.11
CA THR A 196 6.45 16.56 4.35
C THR A 196 6.06 16.48 2.89
N HIS A 197 5.74 15.28 2.37
CA HIS A 197 5.41 15.08 0.96
C HIS A 197 4.14 15.82 0.55
N PRO A 198 4.13 16.57 -0.58
CA PRO A 198 2.97 17.36 -1.02
C PRO A 198 1.69 16.53 -1.17
N ALA A 199 1.78 15.30 -1.73
CA ALA A 199 0.62 14.43 -1.88
C ALA A 199 0.03 14.01 -0.52
N TRP A 200 0.86 13.70 0.48
CA TRP A 200 0.42 13.39 1.82
C TRP A 200 -0.29 14.57 2.48
N ARG A 201 0.35 15.73 2.45
CA ARG A 201 -0.23 16.96 3.01
C ARG A 201 -1.55 17.33 2.33
N GLY A 202 -1.61 17.27 1.00
CA GLY A 202 -2.84 17.56 0.24
C GLY A 202 -3.96 16.51 0.45
N THR A 203 -3.63 15.32 0.95
CA THR A 203 -4.62 14.27 1.28
C THR A 203 -5.18 14.45 2.69
N PHE A 204 -4.36 14.82 3.67
CA PHE A 204 -4.74 14.80 5.09
C PHE A 204 -4.85 16.19 5.74
N THR A 205 -4.37 17.25 5.10
CA THR A 205 -4.63 18.60 5.59
C THR A 205 -6.03 19.02 5.16
N PRO A 206 -6.90 19.49 6.06
CA PRO A 206 -8.20 20.03 5.68
C PRO A 206 -8.00 21.17 4.68
N SER A 207 -8.64 21.10 3.52
CA SER A 207 -8.75 22.27 2.62
C SER A 207 -9.38 23.40 3.42
N PRO A 208 -8.84 24.64 3.40
CA PRO A 208 -9.49 25.75 4.06
C PRO A 208 -10.93 25.83 3.54
N ARG A 209 -11.91 25.70 4.44
CA ARG A 209 -13.33 25.84 4.08
C ARG A 209 -13.49 27.24 3.48
N THR A 210 -13.83 27.30 2.23
CA THR A 210 -14.32 28.55 1.62
C THR A 210 -15.50 29.02 2.46
N PRO A 211 -15.47 30.25 3.03
CA PRO A 211 -16.62 30.76 3.77
C PRO A 211 -17.84 30.68 2.86
N ARG A 212 -18.92 30.05 3.31
CA ARG A 212 -20.20 30.18 2.63
C ARG A 212 -20.52 31.66 2.63
N ALA A 213 -20.66 32.24 1.44
CA ALA A 213 -21.20 33.58 1.31
C ALA A 213 -22.57 33.58 2.01
N SER A 214 -22.68 34.33 3.10
CA SER A 214 -23.94 34.63 3.74
C SER A 214 -24.75 35.47 2.75
N GLY A 215 -25.67 34.80 2.05
CA GLY A 215 -26.66 35.49 1.25
C GLY A 215 -27.56 36.32 2.16
N SER A 216 -27.55 37.61 1.90
CA SER A 216 -28.53 38.57 2.41
C SER A 216 -29.81 38.46 1.63
#